data_88db40f5a4edb2abc7f2077d15fdc2dc
#
_entry.id   88db40f5a4edb2abc7f2077d15fdc2dc
#
_cell.length_a   1.000
_cell.length_b   1.000
_cell.length_c   1.000
_cell.angle_alpha   90.00
_cell.angle_beta   90.00
_cell.angle_gamma   90.00
#
_symmetry.space_group_name_H-M   'P 1'
#
loop_
_entity.id
_entity.type
_entity.pdbx_description
1 polymer ?
#
loop_
_entity_poly.entity_id
_entity_poly.type
_entity_poly.pdbx_seq_one_letter_code
_entity_poly.pdbx_strand_id
1 'polypeptide(L)'
;RIFSGNFSMSYISLGTAFERINEEVESSDAFDLLKNEYRQTISQRLGRKWEEDSGMDLPEDTLNPGYVQGYGPTSQEVLIPAFLAAYGGRSADNIAMSAIKSILEMMPNWQVRFDGLGKIEALQRHVNSIVMNHSYRSTYSVGSFINNPFYLYDTINGVPIATDLQGNFMVEQNISTVSINESFSPLFDINLDWKNSLTTRFEYKRSRTVGLNMANTQVNEVNSAEFIVGAGYRFNQVPLVINQRELSSDLNVRLDLSMRNNRTVIRKLEDLSGSEITAGQTIFSLKASADYMLSDKFILRIFYDQRITTPYISNSYPNANYNVGFSMTFTL
;
A
#
# COMPACT_ATOMS: atom_id res chain seq x y z
N ARG A 1 -7.03 32.31 15.97
CA ARG A 1 -7.92 31.19 15.55
C ARG A 1 -7.09 29.92 15.49
N ILE A 2 -7.55 28.85 16.13
CA ILE A 2 -6.96 27.51 15.95
C ILE A 2 -7.44 27.02 14.59
N PHE A 3 -6.49 26.73 13.69
CA PHE A 3 -6.76 26.12 12.40
C PHE A 3 -6.22 24.69 12.43
N SER A 4 -7.07 23.72 12.12
CA SER A 4 -6.69 22.31 12.06
C SER A 4 -7.35 21.66 10.86
N GLY A 5 -6.75 20.59 10.36
CA GLY A 5 -7.28 19.88 9.19
C GLY A 5 -6.51 18.60 8.89
N ASN A 6 -6.84 18.04 7.74
CA ASN A 6 -6.11 16.97 7.09
C ASN A 6 -5.91 17.33 5.61
N PHE A 7 -4.99 16.63 4.97
CA PHE A 7 -4.69 16.82 3.56
C PHE A 7 -4.43 15.47 2.90
N SER A 8 -4.89 15.31 1.67
CA SER A 8 -4.62 14.10 0.90
C SER A 8 -4.59 14.43 -0.59
N MET A 9 -3.62 13.86 -1.30
CA MET A 9 -3.49 14.00 -2.74
C MET A 9 -2.93 12.75 -3.40
N SER A 10 -3.18 12.58 -4.71
CA SER A 10 -2.53 11.51 -5.47
C SER A 10 -1.03 11.80 -5.61
N TYR A 11 -0.21 10.76 -5.42
CA TYR A 11 1.24 10.85 -5.36
C TYR A 11 1.85 9.56 -5.92
N ILE A 12 2.78 9.64 -6.84
CA ILE A 12 3.45 8.46 -7.41
C ILE A 12 4.68 8.10 -6.59
N SER A 13 4.74 6.84 -6.14
CA SER A 13 5.84 6.24 -5.38
C SER A 13 6.41 4.96 -6.04
N LEU A 14 6.26 4.84 -7.35
CA LEU A 14 6.67 3.65 -8.13
C LEU A 14 8.14 3.29 -7.98
N GLY A 15 9.01 4.26 -7.74
CA GLY A 15 10.46 4.05 -7.62
C GLY A 15 10.84 3.06 -6.52
N THR A 16 10.04 2.98 -5.46
CA THR A 16 10.26 2.08 -4.32
C THR A 16 9.17 1.01 -4.17
N ALA A 17 8.21 0.94 -5.11
CA ALA A 17 7.06 0.05 -5.02
C ALA A 17 7.43 -1.44 -4.95
N PHE A 18 8.53 -1.83 -5.57
CA PHE A 18 9.02 -3.21 -5.66
C PHE A 18 10.37 -3.40 -4.97
N GLU A 19 10.72 -2.49 -4.08
CA GLU A 19 11.93 -2.60 -3.29
C GLU A 19 11.93 -3.89 -2.47
N ARG A 20 13.10 -4.53 -2.40
CA ARG A 20 13.29 -5.74 -1.61
C ARG A 20 13.60 -5.33 -0.18
N ILE A 21 12.94 -5.99 0.76
CA ILE A 21 13.27 -5.88 2.18
C ILE A 21 14.38 -6.90 2.45
N ASN A 22 15.46 -6.45 3.07
CA ASN A 22 16.47 -7.37 3.59
C ASN A 22 15.86 -8.10 4.80
N GLU A 23 15.61 -9.39 4.66
CA GLU A 23 14.93 -10.21 5.69
C GLU A 23 15.77 -10.44 6.94
N GLU A 24 17.12 -10.28 6.87
CA GLU A 24 17.99 -10.47 8.04
C GLU A 24 17.96 -9.27 8.99
N VAL A 25 17.92 -8.05 8.44
CA VAL A 25 17.94 -6.80 9.22
C VAL A 25 16.62 -6.04 9.14
N GLU A 26 15.62 -6.57 8.43
CA GLU A 26 14.31 -5.97 8.24
C GLU A 26 14.36 -4.52 7.71
N SER A 27 15.47 -4.15 7.02
CA SER A 27 15.68 -2.83 6.44
C SER A 27 15.31 -2.80 4.96
N SER A 28 15.17 -1.60 4.43
CA SER A 28 14.96 -1.32 3.02
C SER A 28 15.88 -0.18 2.60
N ASP A 29 16.25 -0.13 1.32
CA ASP A 29 17.10 0.93 0.78
C ASP A 29 16.49 2.32 1.05
N ALA A 30 15.16 2.45 0.90
CA ALA A 30 14.44 3.69 1.21
C ALA A 30 14.58 4.09 2.68
N PHE A 31 14.49 3.14 3.62
CA PHE A 31 14.67 3.44 5.03
C PHE A 31 16.12 3.82 5.34
N ASP A 32 17.08 3.14 4.74
CA ASP A 32 18.51 3.42 4.95
C ASP A 32 18.90 4.79 4.40
N LEU A 33 18.38 5.16 3.22
CA LEU A 33 18.52 6.52 2.66
C LEU A 33 17.88 7.56 3.57
N LEU A 34 16.66 7.33 4.05
CA LEU A 34 15.99 8.24 4.99
C LEU A 34 16.83 8.44 6.24
N LYS A 35 17.30 7.34 6.87
CA LYS A 35 17.99 7.37 8.16
C LYS A 35 19.37 7.97 8.07
N ASN A 36 20.16 7.61 7.07
CA ASN A 36 21.59 7.86 7.04
C ASN A 36 22.00 9.05 6.18
N GLU A 37 21.19 9.48 5.20
CA GLU A 37 21.61 10.46 4.19
C GLU A 37 20.60 11.60 4.01
N TYR A 38 19.33 11.27 3.73
CA TYR A 38 18.37 12.28 3.27
C TYR A 38 18.00 13.29 4.33
N ARG A 39 17.96 12.91 5.61
CA ARG A 39 17.71 13.88 6.69
C ARG A 39 18.80 14.94 6.76
N GLN A 40 20.07 14.55 6.63
CA GLN A 40 21.19 15.49 6.64
C GLN A 40 21.16 16.41 5.42
N THR A 41 20.92 15.86 4.23
CA THR A 41 20.79 16.63 2.99
C THR A 41 19.67 17.68 3.10
N ILE A 42 18.50 17.28 3.62
CA ILE A 42 17.37 18.21 3.83
C ILE A 42 17.71 19.28 4.85
N SER A 43 18.34 18.92 5.99
CA SER A 43 18.78 19.86 7.02
C SER A 43 19.71 20.95 6.43
N GLN A 44 20.70 20.54 5.65
CA GLN A 44 21.64 21.48 4.99
C GLN A 44 20.93 22.38 3.96
N ARG A 45 19.93 21.85 3.24
CA ARG A 45 19.13 22.66 2.30
C ARG A 45 18.29 23.70 3.02
N LEU A 46 17.70 23.33 4.16
CA LEU A 46 16.94 24.28 5.01
C LEU A 46 17.84 25.36 5.61
N GLY A 47 19.04 24.98 6.05
CA GLY A 47 20.02 25.93 6.54
C GLY A 47 20.42 26.95 5.47
N ARG A 48 20.74 26.50 4.26
CA ARG A 48 21.06 27.44 3.14
C ARG A 48 19.89 28.37 2.82
N LYS A 49 18.66 27.83 2.82
CA LYS A 49 17.49 28.69 2.61
C LYS A 49 17.32 29.73 3.72
N TRP A 50 17.51 29.32 4.97
CA TRP A 50 17.44 30.23 6.11
C TRP A 50 18.51 31.35 6.02
N GLU A 51 19.73 31.00 5.57
CA GLU A 51 20.81 31.95 5.31
C GLU A 51 20.47 32.94 4.20
N GLU A 52 19.92 32.44 3.09
CA GLU A 52 19.43 33.27 1.96
C GLU A 52 18.34 34.25 2.41
N ASP A 53 17.39 33.78 3.22
CA ASP A 53 16.25 34.58 3.68
C ASP A 53 16.66 35.61 4.78
N SER A 54 17.57 35.26 5.70
CA SER A 54 17.98 36.08 6.85
C SER A 54 19.22 36.90 6.61
N GLY A 55 20.09 36.49 5.71
CA GLY A 55 21.43 37.04 5.54
C GLY A 55 22.42 36.68 6.65
N MET A 56 22.07 35.70 7.49
CA MET A 56 22.92 35.23 8.60
C MET A 56 23.19 33.74 8.40
N ASP A 57 24.34 33.25 8.79
CA ASP A 57 24.71 31.84 8.76
C ASP A 57 24.17 31.10 9.98
N LEU A 58 23.73 29.84 9.79
CA LEU A 58 23.38 28.92 10.87
C LEU A 58 24.55 27.95 11.09
N PRO A 59 25.09 27.87 12.33
CA PRO A 59 26.16 26.93 12.61
C PRO A 59 25.68 25.48 12.54
N GLU A 60 26.66 24.57 12.45
CA GLU A 60 26.39 23.14 12.60
C GLU A 60 25.83 22.84 13.99
N ASP A 61 24.89 21.87 14.04
CA ASP A 61 24.34 21.41 15.32
C ASP A 61 25.41 20.60 16.08
N THR A 62 25.80 21.13 17.23
CA THR A 62 26.85 20.53 18.08
C THR A 62 26.45 19.19 18.70
N LEU A 63 25.15 18.92 18.82
CA LEU A 63 24.60 17.67 19.35
C LEU A 63 24.41 16.64 18.27
N ASN A 64 24.17 17.06 17.02
CA ASN A 64 23.87 16.21 15.88
C ASN A 64 24.80 16.57 14.70
N PRO A 65 26.02 16.03 14.64
CA PRO A 65 26.97 16.35 13.57
C PRO A 65 26.38 16.03 12.18
N GLY A 66 26.64 16.95 11.24
CA GLY A 66 26.08 16.88 9.88
C GLY A 66 24.71 17.53 9.70
N TYR A 67 24.09 18.00 10.79
CA TYR A 67 22.86 18.78 10.76
C TYR A 67 23.15 20.27 11.04
N VAL A 68 22.25 21.13 10.59
CA VAL A 68 22.29 22.58 10.85
C VAL A 68 21.47 22.89 12.09
N GLN A 69 21.95 23.79 12.94
CA GLN A 69 21.25 24.22 14.16
C GLN A 69 19.82 24.67 13.83
N GLY A 70 18.85 24.19 14.61
CA GLY A 70 17.42 24.42 14.37
C GLY A 70 16.76 23.45 13.42
N TYR A 71 17.52 22.68 12.65
CA TYR A 71 17.03 21.66 11.69
C TYR A 71 17.63 20.29 11.98
N GLY A 72 17.50 19.83 13.22
CA GLY A 72 18.04 18.56 13.69
C GLY A 72 17.31 17.33 13.12
N PRO A 73 17.79 16.11 13.47
CA PRO A 73 17.29 14.84 12.91
C PRO A 73 15.82 14.54 13.21
N THR A 74 15.26 15.16 14.25
CA THR A 74 13.86 14.99 14.67
C THR A 74 12.94 16.12 14.22
N SER A 75 13.50 17.15 13.57
CA SER A 75 12.72 18.28 13.04
C SER A 75 11.68 17.80 12.03
N GLN A 76 10.43 18.24 12.16
CA GLN A 76 9.35 17.93 11.21
C GLN A 76 9.68 18.41 9.80
N GLU A 77 10.33 19.59 9.66
CA GLU A 77 10.73 20.15 8.37
C GLU A 77 11.84 19.35 7.69
N VAL A 78 12.62 18.58 8.45
CA VAL A 78 13.61 17.63 7.95
C VAL A 78 12.98 16.28 7.64
N LEU A 79 12.20 15.74 8.57
CA LEU A 79 11.68 14.38 8.48
C LEU A 79 10.70 14.18 7.33
N ILE A 80 9.74 15.12 7.11
CA ILE A 80 8.70 14.93 6.11
C ILE A 80 9.28 14.98 4.69
N PRO A 81 10.08 15.96 4.27
CA PRO A 81 10.68 15.96 2.94
C PRO A 81 11.63 14.78 2.72
N ALA A 82 12.45 14.41 3.73
CA ALA A 82 13.34 13.27 3.65
C ALA A 82 12.55 11.94 3.45
N PHE A 83 11.46 11.76 4.20
CA PHE A 83 10.54 10.64 4.04
C PHE A 83 9.93 10.58 2.64
N LEU A 84 9.45 11.72 2.14
CA LEU A 84 8.84 11.79 0.80
C LEU A 84 9.87 11.55 -0.32
N ALA A 85 11.11 12.00 -0.14
CA ALA A 85 12.19 11.71 -1.07
C ALA A 85 12.52 10.22 -1.08
N ALA A 86 12.79 9.64 0.08
CA ALA A 86 13.18 8.24 0.22
C ALA A 86 12.09 7.28 -0.30
N TYR A 87 10.89 7.35 0.25
CA TYR A 87 9.80 6.45 -0.12
C TYR A 87 9.09 6.82 -1.43
N GLY A 88 9.30 8.02 -1.95
CA GLY A 88 8.88 8.43 -3.28
C GLY A 88 9.86 8.04 -4.40
N GLY A 89 11.04 7.51 -4.06
CA GLY A 89 12.09 7.21 -5.02
C GLY A 89 12.64 8.45 -5.72
N ARG A 90 12.79 9.56 -4.97
CA ARG A 90 13.27 10.86 -5.46
C ARG A 90 14.54 11.27 -4.71
N SER A 91 15.35 12.14 -5.35
CA SER A 91 16.51 12.72 -4.67
C SER A 91 16.09 13.73 -3.60
N ALA A 92 16.76 13.69 -2.45
CA ALA A 92 16.62 14.69 -1.40
C ALA A 92 17.02 16.10 -1.85
N ASP A 93 17.87 16.23 -2.87
CA ASP A 93 18.30 17.52 -3.40
C ASP A 93 17.19 18.30 -4.11
N ASN A 94 16.22 17.57 -4.70
CA ASN A 94 15.20 18.16 -5.58
C ASN A 94 13.78 18.07 -5.04
N ILE A 95 13.58 17.48 -3.85
CA ILE A 95 12.24 17.38 -3.26
C ILE A 95 11.74 18.74 -2.78
N ALA A 96 10.45 19.02 -2.94
CA ALA A 96 9.82 20.20 -2.35
C ALA A 96 9.77 20.07 -0.82
N MET A 97 10.15 21.14 -0.12
CA MET A 97 10.28 21.16 1.34
C MET A 97 8.94 21.20 2.07
N SER A 98 7.87 21.66 1.43
CA SER A 98 6.56 21.77 2.07
C SER A 98 5.94 20.40 2.32
N ALA A 99 5.43 20.17 3.53
CA ALA A 99 4.64 19.00 3.88
C ALA A 99 3.29 18.98 3.16
N ILE A 100 2.67 20.15 2.97
CA ILE A 100 1.43 20.31 2.21
C ILE A 100 1.83 20.65 0.78
N LYS A 101 1.64 19.68 -0.10
CA LYS A 101 2.04 19.75 -1.50
C LYS A 101 1.10 20.65 -2.32
N SER A 102 1.64 21.26 -3.38
CA SER A 102 0.84 22.01 -4.34
C SER A 102 0.00 21.08 -5.23
N ILE A 103 -1.14 21.56 -5.69
CA ILE A 103 -1.98 20.86 -6.67
C ILE A 103 -1.19 20.54 -7.95
N LEU A 104 -0.20 21.36 -8.30
CA LEU A 104 0.67 21.14 -9.46
C LEU A 104 1.60 19.92 -9.31
N GLU A 105 1.77 19.41 -8.11
CA GLU A 105 2.55 18.19 -7.82
C GLU A 105 1.71 16.91 -7.84
N MET A 106 0.41 17.02 -8.11
CA MET A 106 -0.48 15.88 -8.26
C MET A 106 -0.08 15.03 -9.46
N MET A 107 -0.04 13.72 -9.21
CA MET A 107 0.23 12.72 -10.24
C MET A 107 -0.99 11.82 -10.45
N PRO A 108 -1.33 11.45 -11.70
CA PRO A 108 -2.53 10.68 -11.96
C PRO A 108 -2.41 9.23 -11.44
N ASN A 109 -3.48 8.74 -10.83
CA ASN A 109 -3.72 7.32 -10.70
C ASN A 109 -4.31 6.80 -12.02
N TRP A 110 -4.11 5.52 -12.35
CA TRP A 110 -4.61 4.97 -13.61
C TRP A 110 -5.18 3.58 -13.49
N GLN A 111 -6.00 3.24 -14.44
CA GLN A 111 -6.52 1.90 -14.64
C GLN A 111 -6.49 1.59 -16.13
N VAL A 112 -6.01 0.41 -16.49
CA VAL A 112 -5.91 -0.07 -17.85
C VAL A 112 -6.67 -1.38 -17.97
N ARG A 113 -7.54 -1.47 -18.99
CA ARG A 113 -8.19 -2.70 -19.39
C ARG A 113 -7.87 -2.96 -20.85
N PHE A 114 -7.41 -4.15 -21.16
CA PHE A 114 -7.05 -4.57 -22.49
C PHE A 114 -7.70 -5.91 -22.85
N ASP A 115 -8.46 -5.95 -23.93
CA ASP A 115 -9.18 -7.12 -24.43
C ASP A 115 -8.74 -7.55 -25.84
N GLY A 116 -7.70 -6.93 -26.36
CA GLY A 116 -7.23 -7.16 -27.74
C GLY A 116 -6.53 -8.48 -27.99
N LEU A 117 -6.04 -9.18 -26.94
CA LEU A 117 -5.32 -10.44 -27.11
C LEU A 117 -6.19 -11.55 -27.71
N GLY A 118 -7.48 -11.57 -27.40
CA GLY A 118 -8.43 -12.51 -27.96
C GLY A 118 -8.62 -12.37 -29.49
N LYS A 119 -8.15 -11.28 -30.09
CA LYS A 119 -8.23 -11.01 -31.54
C LYS A 119 -7.03 -11.57 -32.33
N ILE A 120 -6.01 -12.09 -31.65
CA ILE A 120 -4.83 -12.71 -32.29
C ILE A 120 -5.25 -14.07 -32.85
N GLU A 121 -5.07 -14.31 -34.15
CA GLU A 121 -5.52 -15.52 -34.85
C GLU A 121 -5.08 -16.83 -34.17
N ALA A 122 -3.85 -16.88 -33.67
CA ALA A 122 -3.32 -18.06 -32.97
C ALA A 122 -4.09 -18.37 -31.67
N LEU A 123 -4.56 -17.32 -30.97
CA LEU A 123 -5.31 -17.45 -29.69
C LEU A 123 -6.81 -17.67 -29.93
N GLN A 124 -7.38 -17.06 -30.99
CA GLN A 124 -8.79 -17.22 -31.35
C GLN A 124 -9.23 -18.69 -31.58
N ARG A 125 -8.28 -19.56 -31.90
CA ARG A 125 -8.59 -21.00 -32.07
C ARG A 125 -8.94 -21.67 -30.75
N HIS A 126 -8.45 -21.18 -29.62
CA HIS A 126 -8.56 -21.83 -28.31
C HIS A 126 -9.44 -21.06 -27.32
N VAL A 127 -9.46 -19.73 -27.40
CA VAL A 127 -10.18 -18.87 -26.46
C VAL A 127 -11.29 -18.07 -27.11
N ASN A 128 -12.36 -17.78 -26.36
CA ASN A 128 -13.42 -16.86 -26.75
C ASN A 128 -13.04 -15.42 -26.40
N SER A 129 -12.46 -15.22 -25.22
CA SER A 129 -12.02 -13.90 -24.77
C SER A 129 -10.80 -13.98 -23.86
N ILE A 130 -9.98 -12.93 -23.91
CA ILE A 130 -8.89 -12.68 -22.96
C ILE A 130 -9.01 -11.22 -22.54
N VAL A 131 -9.21 -11.01 -21.24
CA VAL A 131 -9.31 -9.67 -20.67
C VAL A 131 -8.18 -9.51 -19.66
N MET A 132 -7.38 -8.45 -19.82
CA MET A 132 -6.33 -8.06 -18.89
C MET A 132 -6.69 -6.76 -18.21
N ASN A 133 -6.54 -6.70 -16.90
CA ASN A 133 -6.75 -5.49 -16.12
C ASN A 133 -5.47 -5.15 -15.33
N HIS A 134 -5.16 -3.88 -15.25
CA HIS A 134 -4.11 -3.31 -14.43
C HIS A 134 -4.61 -2.03 -13.79
N SER A 135 -4.33 -1.81 -12.51
CA SER A 135 -4.64 -0.54 -11.87
C SER A 135 -3.57 -0.14 -10.86
N TYR A 136 -3.26 1.13 -10.83
CA TYR A 136 -2.36 1.75 -9.88
C TYR A 136 -3.02 2.93 -9.20
N ARG A 137 -2.93 2.95 -7.89
CA ARG A 137 -3.34 4.09 -7.08
C ARG A 137 -2.30 4.34 -6.00
N SER A 138 -1.89 5.59 -5.88
CA SER A 138 -1.07 6.03 -4.77
C SER A 138 -1.53 7.38 -4.25
N THR A 139 -1.49 7.55 -2.93
CA THR A 139 -1.99 8.73 -2.23
C THR A 139 -1.03 9.08 -1.11
N TYR A 140 -0.59 10.33 -1.09
CA TYR A 140 0.06 10.95 0.06
C TYR A 140 -0.97 11.62 0.94
N SER A 141 -0.89 11.43 2.24
CA SER A 141 -1.82 12.01 3.20
C SER A 141 -1.08 12.60 4.40
N VAL A 142 -1.53 13.78 4.82
CA VAL A 142 -1.23 14.37 6.12
C VAL A 142 -2.41 14.06 7.02
N GLY A 143 -2.19 13.25 8.06
CA GLY A 143 -3.26 12.69 8.90
C GLY A 143 -3.99 13.76 9.70
N SER A 144 -3.24 14.61 10.38
CA SER A 144 -3.78 15.79 11.05
C SER A 144 -2.71 16.87 11.18
N PHE A 145 -3.11 18.10 11.07
CA PHE A 145 -2.28 19.25 11.39
C PHE A 145 -3.06 20.26 12.23
N ILE A 146 -2.35 20.99 13.04
CA ILE A 146 -2.88 22.06 13.88
C ILE A 146 -1.87 23.20 13.93
N ASN A 147 -2.34 24.46 13.87
CA ASN A 147 -1.49 25.61 14.00
C ASN A 147 -0.81 25.60 15.37
N ASN A 148 0.49 25.87 15.36
CA ASN A 148 1.31 25.95 16.55
C ASN A 148 1.22 27.36 17.15
N PRO A 149 0.63 27.54 18.35
CA PRO A 149 0.52 28.87 18.98
C PRO A 149 1.86 29.42 19.47
N PHE A 150 2.88 28.57 19.54
CA PHE A 150 4.23 28.95 19.98
C PHE A 150 5.18 29.23 18.83
N TYR A 151 4.70 29.14 17.59
CA TYR A 151 5.48 29.50 16.41
C TYR A 151 5.78 30.98 16.42
N LEU A 152 7.04 31.31 16.43
CA LEU A 152 7.55 32.69 16.34
C LEU A 152 8.50 32.78 15.15
N TYR A 153 8.36 33.83 14.39
CA TYR A 153 9.24 34.14 13.26
C TYR A 153 9.69 35.58 13.30
N ASP A 154 10.84 35.84 12.72
CA ASP A 154 11.31 37.20 12.51
C ASP A 154 10.42 37.91 11.48
N THR A 155 9.81 39.02 11.88
CA THR A 155 8.87 39.76 11.04
C THR A 155 9.55 40.51 9.88
N ILE A 156 10.87 40.66 9.93
CA ILE A 156 11.65 41.31 8.87
C ILE A 156 12.04 40.29 7.81
N ASN A 157 12.58 39.16 8.21
CA ASN A 157 13.18 38.17 7.33
C ASN A 157 12.28 36.95 7.13
N GLY A 158 11.22 36.78 7.91
CA GLY A 158 10.27 35.67 7.78
C GLY A 158 10.81 34.30 8.22
N VAL A 159 11.96 34.28 8.90
CA VAL A 159 12.61 33.03 9.37
C VAL A 159 12.13 32.63 10.77
N PRO A 160 12.05 31.30 11.10
CA PRO A 160 11.71 30.86 12.45
C PRO A 160 12.82 31.24 13.44
N ILE A 161 12.41 31.61 14.67
CA ILE A 161 13.36 32.02 15.74
C ILE A 161 13.15 31.27 17.05
N ALA A 162 11.98 30.67 17.28
CA ALA A 162 11.70 29.87 18.46
C ALA A 162 12.06 28.41 18.23
N THR A 163 12.67 27.77 19.23
CA THR A 163 13.05 26.36 19.20
C THR A 163 12.25 25.53 20.21
N ASP A 164 12.14 24.25 19.96
CA ASP A 164 11.61 23.25 20.87
C ASP A 164 12.67 22.77 21.89
N LEU A 165 12.31 21.81 22.74
CA LEU A 165 13.24 21.26 23.75
C LEU A 165 14.40 20.45 23.15
N GLN A 166 14.28 20.01 21.90
CA GLN A 166 15.31 19.32 21.14
C GLN A 166 16.22 20.26 20.35
N GLY A 167 15.96 21.60 20.44
CA GLY A 167 16.70 22.60 19.71
C GLY A 167 16.26 22.81 18.26
N ASN A 168 15.19 22.16 17.81
CA ASN A 168 14.65 22.37 16.47
C ASN A 168 13.79 23.63 16.39
N PHE A 169 13.81 24.32 15.27
CA PHE A 169 12.87 25.42 15.05
C PHE A 169 11.43 24.92 15.12
N MET A 170 10.61 25.72 15.80
CA MET A 170 9.17 25.45 15.85
C MET A 170 8.54 25.68 14.48
N VAL A 171 7.65 24.81 14.09
CA VAL A 171 6.92 24.89 12.83
C VAL A 171 5.60 25.63 12.99
N GLU A 172 5.10 26.28 11.93
CA GLU A 172 3.80 26.95 11.93
C GLU A 172 2.64 25.97 12.14
N GLN A 173 2.77 24.77 11.59
CA GLN A 173 1.75 23.72 11.67
C GLN A 173 2.36 22.42 12.19
N ASN A 174 1.91 21.99 13.36
CA ASN A 174 2.28 20.69 13.92
C ASN A 174 1.52 19.58 13.18
N ILE A 175 2.25 18.69 12.56
CA ILE A 175 1.74 17.50 11.87
C ILE A 175 2.03 16.28 12.73
N SER A 176 1.02 15.46 13.00
CA SER A 176 1.18 14.26 13.81
C SER A 176 1.73 13.07 13.02
N THR A 177 1.23 12.89 11.80
CA THR A 177 1.59 11.76 10.94
C THR A 177 1.47 12.14 9.47
N VAL A 178 2.35 11.57 8.66
CA VAL A 178 2.19 11.54 7.20
C VAL A 178 2.24 10.11 6.69
N SER A 179 1.57 9.82 5.59
CA SER A 179 1.56 8.48 5.01
C SER A 179 1.51 8.48 3.49
N ILE A 180 2.11 7.44 2.91
CA ILE A 180 1.98 7.07 1.50
C ILE A 180 1.24 5.75 1.46
N ASN A 181 0.09 5.73 0.78
CA ASN A 181 -0.70 4.53 0.53
C ASN A 181 -0.62 4.20 -0.96
N GLU A 182 -0.01 3.08 -1.30
CA GLU A 182 0.19 2.63 -2.65
C GLU A 182 -0.50 1.28 -2.88
N SER A 183 -1.20 1.14 -4.00
CA SER A 183 -1.95 -0.06 -4.32
C SER A 183 -1.94 -0.36 -5.80
N PHE A 184 -1.55 -1.58 -6.13
CA PHE A 184 -1.79 -2.26 -7.40
C PHE A 184 -2.95 -3.24 -7.18
N SER A 185 -4.14 -2.87 -7.56
CA SER A 185 -5.34 -3.69 -7.34
C SER A 185 -6.24 -3.72 -8.59
N PRO A 186 -5.87 -4.60 -9.55
CA PRO A 186 -4.74 -5.54 -9.57
C PRO A 186 -3.44 -4.96 -10.14
N LEU A 187 -2.26 -5.58 -9.85
CA LEU A 187 -1.06 -5.37 -10.64
C LEU A 187 -1.22 -6.01 -12.03
N PHE A 188 -1.76 -7.22 -12.06
CA PHE A 188 -2.32 -7.84 -13.24
C PHE A 188 -3.48 -8.75 -12.86
N ASP A 189 -4.51 -8.79 -13.69
CA ASP A 189 -5.65 -9.70 -13.63
C ASP A 189 -5.92 -10.16 -15.05
N ILE A 190 -5.79 -11.46 -15.32
CA ILE A 190 -5.94 -12.06 -16.62
C ILE A 190 -7.10 -13.07 -16.54
N ASN A 191 -8.18 -12.76 -17.24
CA ASN A 191 -9.37 -13.61 -17.33
C ASN A 191 -9.44 -14.20 -18.73
N LEU A 192 -9.52 -15.52 -18.81
CA LEU A 192 -9.62 -16.27 -20.06
C LEU A 192 -10.90 -17.09 -20.09
N ASP A 193 -11.66 -16.90 -21.15
CA ASP A 193 -12.80 -17.76 -21.50
C ASP A 193 -12.40 -18.67 -22.65
N TRP A 194 -12.29 -19.96 -22.35
CA TRP A 194 -11.90 -20.97 -23.33
C TRP A 194 -13.11 -21.47 -24.11
N LYS A 195 -12.89 -21.95 -25.33
CA LYS A 195 -13.98 -22.48 -26.18
C LYS A 195 -14.62 -23.77 -25.67
N ASN A 196 -13.96 -24.47 -24.76
CA ASN A 196 -14.40 -25.73 -24.16
C ASN A 196 -15.19 -25.54 -22.85
N SER A 197 -15.79 -24.36 -22.60
CA SER A 197 -16.53 -24.01 -21.38
C SER A 197 -15.68 -23.92 -20.13
N LEU A 198 -14.34 -23.90 -20.26
CA LEU A 198 -13.41 -23.61 -19.19
C LEU A 198 -13.27 -22.09 -19.06
N THR A 199 -13.21 -21.59 -17.83
CA THR A 199 -12.78 -20.22 -17.51
C THR A 199 -11.58 -20.30 -16.59
N THR A 200 -10.60 -19.44 -16.79
CA THR A 200 -9.44 -19.34 -15.91
C THR A 200 -9.15 -17.90 -15.57
N ARG A 201 -8.71 -17.68 -14.33
CA ARG A 201 -8.34 -16.36 -13.81
C ARG A 201 -7.00 -16.43 -13.11
N PHE A 202 -6.16 -15.44 -13.39
CA PHE A 202 -4.90 -15.22 -12.70
C PHE A 202 -4.87 -13.76 -12.26
N GLU A 203 -4.74 -13.52 -10.96
CA GLU A 203 -4.70 -12.18 -10.43
C GLU A 203 -3.56 -12.03 -9.42
N TYR A 204 -2.85 -10.92 -9.49
CA TYR A 204 -1.87 -10.51 -8.50
C TYR A 204 -2.14 -9.09 -8.04
N LYS A 205 -2.30 -8.95 -6.73
CA LYS A 205 -2.49 -7.67 -6.04
C LYS A 205 -1.30 -7.39 -5.15
N ARG A 206 -0.96 -6.12 -5.04
CA ARG A 206 0.03 -5.64 -4.08
C ARG A 206 -0.40 -4.30 -3.52
N SER A 207 -0.25 -4.13 -2.22
CA SER A 207 -0.42 -2.82 -1.57
C SER A 207 0.66 -2.59 -0.54
N ARG A 208 1.01 -1.32 -0.36
CA ARG A 208 1.96 -0.85 0.64
C ARG A 208 1.41 0.41 1.27
N THR A 209 1.46 0.47 2.60
CA THR A 209 1.22 1.69 3.36
C THR A 209 2.47 1.98 4.16
N VAL A 210 3.05 3.15 3.98
CA VAL A 210 4.19 3.63 4.74
C VAL A 210 3.77 4.89 5.47
N GLY A 211 3.88 4.90 6.79
CA GLY A 211 3.50 6.03 7.63
C GLY A 211 4.67 6.48 8.49
N LEU A 212 4.96 7.78 8.50
CA LEU A 212 5.91 8.41 9.40
C LEU A 212 5.14 9.03 10.56
N ASN A 213 5.44 8.59 11.77
CA ASN A 213 4.89 9.13 13.01
C ASN A 213 5.92 10.11 13.63
N MET A 214 5.50 11.37 13.80
CA MET A 214 6.38 12.42 14.33
C MET A 214 6.65 12.25 15.82
N ALA A 215 5.68 11.77 16.61
CA ALA A 215 5.82 11.70 18.08
C ALA A 215 6.88 10.68 18.52
N ASN A 216 7.04 9.59 17.77
CA ASN A 216 7.95 8.48 18.09
C ASN A 216 9.14 8.42 17.13
N THR A 217 9.22 9.30 16.16
CA THR A 217 10.25 9.34 15.10
C THR A 217 10.44 7.96 14.48
N GLN A 218 9.32 7.36 14.07
CA GLN A 218 9.30 5.98 13.53
C GLN A 218 8.52 5.88 12.24
N VAL A 219 8.94 4.93 11.41
CA VAL A 219 8.27 4.55 10.16
C VAL A 219 7.56 3.21 10.37
N ASN A 220 6.25 3.20 10.12
CA ASN A 220 5.45 1.99 10.09
C ASN A 220 5.19 1.61 8.64
N GLU A 221 5.57 0.41 8.26
CA GLU A 221 5.35 -0.10 6.91
C GLU A 221 4.50 -1.36 6.94
N VAL A 222 3.38 -1.32 6.20
CA VAL A 222 2.47 -2.45 6.01
C VAL A 222 2.51 -2.85 4.55
N ASN A 223 2.94 -4.07 4.29
CA ASN A 223 2.96 -4.67 2.96
C ASN A 223 1.93 -5.79 2.87
N SER A 224 1.22 -5.87 1.74
CA SER A 224 0.31 -6.95 1.41
C SER A 224 0.52 -7.37 -0.04
N ALA A 225 0.67 -8.67 -0.26
CA ALA A 225 0.72 -9.27 -1.58
C ALA A 225 -0.26 -10.44 -1.63
N GLU A 226 -1.08 -10.53 -2.68
CA GLU A 226 -2.06 -11.59 -2.87
C GLU A 226 -2.00 -12.12 -4.28
N PHE A 227 -1.85 -13.43 -4.41
CA PHE A 227 -1.93 -14.16 -5.66
C PHE A 227 -3.18 -15.02 -5.68
N ILE A 228 -3.95 -14.96 -6.77
CA ILE A 228 -5.21 -15.69 -6.94
C ILE A 228 -5.16 -16.45 -8.25
N VAL A 229 -5.50 -17.72 -8.21
CA VAL A 229 -5.72 -18.58 -9.38
C VAL A 229 -7.10 -19.15 -9.27
N GLY A 230 -7.92 -18.92 -10.29
CA GLY A 230 -9.27 -19.46 -10.40
C GLY A 230 -9.44 -20.31 -11.64
N ALA A 231 -10.22 -21.37 -11.54
CA ALA A 231 -10.69 -22.17 -12.65
C ALA A 231 -12.19 -22.47 -12.49
N GLY A 232 -12.93 -22.32 -13.57
CA GLY A 232 -14.35 -22.67 -13.62
C GLY A 232 -14.62 -23.55 -14.84
N TYR A 233 -15.48 -24.54 -14.69
CA TYR A 233 -15.90 -25.37 -15.80
C TYR A 233 -17.43 -25.56 -15.78
N ARG A 234 -18.03 -25.37 -16.93
CA ARG A 234 -19.46 -25.60 -17.13
C ARG A 234 -19.68 -26.93 -17.85
N PHE A 235 -20.28 -27.88 -17.13
CA PHE A 235 -20.80 -29.11 -17.67
C PHE A 235 -22.21 -28.88 -18.18
N ASN A 236 -22.44 -29.07 -19.46
CA ASN A 236 -23.75 -28.88 -20.05
C ASN A 236 -24.57 -30.16 -19.89
N GLN A 237 -25.87 -30.02 -19.63
CA GLN A 237 -26.85 -31.10 -19.62
C GLN A 237 -26.46 -32.28 -18.70
N VAL A 238 -26.03 -32.02 -17.50
CA VAL A 238 -25.76 -33.07 -16.50
C VAL A 238 -27.09 -33.64 -16.00
N PRO A 239 -27.33 -34.95 -16.16
CA PRO A 239 -28.56 -35.57 -15.68
C PRO A 239 -28.54 -35.72 -14.16
N LEU A 240 -29.63 -35.35 -13.50
CA LEU A 240 -29.86 -35.57 -12.08
C LEU A 240 -31.23 -36.24 -11.88
N VAL A 241 -31.27 -37.40 -11.24
CA VAL A 241 -32.50 -38.12 -10.97
C VAL A 241 -33.00 -37.78 -9.56
N ILE A 242 -34.15 -37.12 -9.46
CA ILE A 242 -34.82 -36.79 -8.19
C ILE A 242 -36.24 -37.37 -8.27
N ASN A 243 -36.62 -38.21 -7.29
CA ASN A 243 -37.94 -38.82 -7.23
C ASN A 243 -38.39 -39.49 -8.57
N GLN A 244 -37.52 -40.27 -9.17
CA GLN A 244 -37.76 -40.96 -10.47
C GLN A 244 -37.99 -40.02 -11.67
N ARG A 245 -37.72 -38.72 -11.50
CA ARG A 245 -37.74 -37.76 -12.61
C ARG A 245 -36.31 -37.40 -12.95
N GLU A 246 -35.96 -37.53 -14.22
CA GLU A 246 -34.68 -37.09 -14.74
C GLU A 246 -34.76 -35.60 -15.08
N LEU A 247 -33.91 -34.82 -14.43
CA LEU A 247 -33.68 -33.40 -14.72
C LEU A 247 -32.32 -33.31 -15.41
N SER A 248 -32.25 -32.61 -16.53
CA SER A 248 -30.99 -32.37 -17.24
C SER A 248 -30.74 -30.88 -17.26
N SER A 249 -29.67 -30.43 -16.63
CA SER A 249 -29.33 -29.02 -16.56
C SER A 249 -27.82 -28.80 -16.42
N ASP A 250 -27.41 -27.54 -16.44
CA ASP A 250 -26.00 -27.17 -16.37
C ASP A 250 -25.47 -27.21 -14.95
N LEU A 251 -24.27 -27.77 -14.82
CA LEU A 251 -23.50 -27.78 -13.59
C LEU A 251 -22.27 -26.88 -13.77
N ASN A 252 -22.19 -25.79 -13.00
CA ASN A 252 -21.04 -24.93 -12.98
C ASN A 252 -20.16 -25.27 -11.76
N VAL A 253 -18.95 -25.73 -12.01
CA VAL A 253 -17.96 -26.00 -10.97
C VAL A 253 -16.91 -24.88 -10.99
N ARG A 254 -16.59 -24.32 -9.84
CA ARG A 254 -15.56 -23.28 -9.67
C ARG A 254 -14.61 -23.64 -8.55
N LEU A 255 -13.34 -23.40 -8.79
CA LEU A 255 -12.25 -23.53 -7.83
C LEU A 255 -11.41 -22.25 -7.83
N ASP A 256 -11.26 -21.63 -6.68
CA ASP A 256 -10.39 -20.46 -6.46
C ASP A 256 -9.38 -20.78 -5.37
N LEU A 257 -8.11 -20.57 -5.69
CA LEU A 257 -6.98 -20.68 -4.78
C LEU A 257 -6.40 -19.28 -4.58
N SER A 258 -6.16 -18.88 -3.36
CA SER A 258 -5.45 -17.64 -3.08
C SER A 258 -4.41 -17.80 -1.97
N MET A 259 -3.31 -17.07 -2.14
CA MET A 259 -2.26 -16.94 -1.14
C MET A 259 -2.00 -15.45 -0.91
N ARG A 260 -2.27 -14.99 0.32
CA ARG A 260 -2.04 -13.62 0.74
C ARG A 260 -0.98 -13.58 1.83
N ASN A 261 -0.01 -12.71 1.64
CA ASN A 261 1.05 -12.41 2.58
C ASN A 261 0.87 -10.98 3.08
N ASN A 262 0.70 -10.80 4.38
CA ASN A 262 0.65 -9.49 5.04
C ASN A 262 1.79 -9.39 6.04
N ARG A 263 2.47 -8.23 6.06
CA ARG A 263 3.59 -7.99 6.96
C ARG A 263 3.58 -6.53 7.42
N THR A 264 3.81 -6.32 8.70
CA THR A 264 3.94 -5.00 9.32
C THR A 264 5.30 -4.91 9.99
N VAL A 265 6.06 -3.89 9.61
CA VAL A 265 7.40 -3.59 10.16
C VAL A 265 7.38 -2.20 10.76
N ILE A 266 7.91 -2.06 11.96
CA ILE A 266 8.18 -0.78 12.61
C ILE A 266 9.68 -0.52 12.56
N ARG A 267 10.07 0.66 12.06
CA ARG A 267 11.46 1.10 11.95
C ARG A 267 11.63 2.40 12.74
N LYS A 268 12.52 2.41 13.71
CA LYS A 268 12.82 3.57 14.51
C LYS A 268 14.04 4.30 13.92
N LEU A 269 13.90 5.60 13.70
CA LEU A 269 14.97 6.40 13.10
C LEU A 269 16.12 6.68 14.07
N GLU A 270 15.82 6.78 15.37
CA GLU A 270 16.79 7.11 16.41
C GLU A 270 17.38 5.89 17.14
N ASP A 271 16.83 4.68 16.90
CA ASP A 271 17.26 3.46 17.56
C ASP A 271 18.30 2.70 16.72
N LEU A 272 19.36 2.21 17.37
CA LEU A 272 20.37 1.34 16.76
C LEU A 272 19.89 -0.11 16.65
N SER A 273 18.84 -0.50 17.37
CA SER A 273 18.31 -1.87 17.42
C SER A 273 17.64 -2.34 16.12
N GLY A 274 17.50 -1.43 15.14
CA GLY A 274 17.02 -1.78 13.80
C GLY A 274 15.51 -1.82 13.66
N SER A 275 15.06 -2.60 12.71
CA SER A 275 13.65 -2.77 12.34
C SER A 275 13.07 -4.02 13.01
N GLU A 276 11.80 -4.00 13.33
CA GLU A 276 11.10 -5.11 13.99
C GLU A 276 9.81 -5.46 13.24
N ILE A 277 9.61 -6.76 12.96
CA ILE A 277 8.31 -7.27 12.52
C ILE A 277 7.38 -7.31 13.71
N THR A 278 6.36 -6.48 13.72
CA THR A 278 5.39 -6.41 14.82
C THR A 278 4.13 -7.21 14.57
N ALA A 279 3.79 -7.44 13.29
CA ALA A 279 2.65 -8.24 12.89
C ALA A 279 2.85 -8.82 11.49
N GLY A 280 2.22 -9.94 11.21
CA GLY A 280 2.22 -10.53 9.89
C GLY A 280 1.67 -11.94 9.86
N GLN A 281 1.15 -12.30 8.68
CA GLN A 281 0.60 -13.64 8.47
C GLN A 281 0.55 -13.98 6.99
N THR A 282 0.69 -15.26 6.70
CA THR A 282 0.34 -15.85 5.42
C THR A 282 -1.03 -16.50 5.52
N ILE A 283 -1.92 -16.15 4.58
CA ILE A 283 -3.27 -16.70 4.49
C ILE A 283 -3.35 -17.50 3.20
N PHE A 284 -3.59 -18.79 3.32
CA PHE A 284 -3.96 -19.64 2.21
C PHE A 284 -5.48 -19.85 2.22
N SER A 285 -6.13 -19.68 1.07
CA SER A 285 -7.56 -19.93 0.93
C SER A 285 -7.84 -20.79 -0.30
N LEU A 286 -8.69 -21.79 -0.09
CA LEU A 286 -9.26 -22.66 -1.12
C LEU A 286 -10.76 -22.48 -1.06
N LYS A 287 -11.38 -22.11 -2.18
CA LYS A 287 -12.83 -22.02 -2.34
C LYS A 287 -13.25 -22.89 -3.51
N ALA A 288 -14.13 -23.82 -3.26
CA ALA A 288 -14.73 -24.66 -4.29
C ALA A 288 -16.26 -24.52 -4.23
N SER A 289 -16.90 -24.43 -5.37
CA SER A 289 -18.36 -24.44 -5.46
C SER A 289 -18.84 -25.22 -6.68
N ALA A 290 -20.01 -25.82 -6.54
CA ALA A 290 -20.72 -26.49 -7.61
C ALA A 290 -22.17 -25.98 -7.60
N ASP A 291 -22.57 -25.31 -8.67
CA ASP A 291 -23.88 -24.70 -8.86
C ASP A 291 -24.64 -25.51 -9.89
N TYR A 292 -25.72 -26.17 -9.48
CA TYR A 292 -26.62 -26.92 -10.39
C TYR A 292 -27.92 -26.13 -10.55
N MET A 293 -28.24 -25.79 -11.79
CA MET A 293 -29.47 -25.06 -12.14
C MET A 293 -30.63 -26.05 -12.27
N LEU A 294 -31.41 -26.24 -11.21
CA LEU A 294 -32.59 -27.13 -11.24
C LEU A 294 -33.71 -26.61 -12.16
N SER A 295 -33.84 -25.30 -12.28
CA SER A 295 -34.67 -24.59 -13.24
C SER A 295 -34.18 -23.15 -13.39
N ASP A 296 -34.75 -22.37 -14.32
CA ASP A 296 -34.43 -20.93 -14.51
C ASP A 296 -34.60 -20.11 -13.23
N LYS A 297 -35.36 -20.59 -12.26
CA LYS A 297 -35.67 -19.93 -10.99
C LYS A 297 -35.06 -20.60 -9.78
N PHE A 298 -34.43 -21.75 -9.90
CA PHE A 298 -33.98 -22.53 -8.75
C PHE A 298 -32.56 -23.07 -8.97
N ILE A 299 -31.62 -22.61 -8.13
CA ILE A 299 -30.23 -23.01 -8.16
C ILE A 299 -29.89 -23.71 -6.86
N LEU A 300 -29.30 -24.89 -6.95
CA LEU A 300 -28.68 -25.62 -5.84
C LEU A 300 -27.17 -25.39 -5.89
N ARG A 301 -26.61 -24.88 -4.83
CA ARG A 301 -25.16 -24.67 -4.66
C ARG A 301 -24.64 -25.54 -3.52
N ILE A 302 -23.54 -26.24 -3.78
CA ILE A 302 -22.69 -26.88 -2.79
C ILE A 302 -21.39 -26.09 -2.76
N PHE A 303 -20.87 -25.81 -1.56
CA PHE A 303 -19.62 -25.07 -1.42
C PHE A 303 -18.72 -25.64 -0.33
N TYR A 304 -17.44 -25.44 -0.52
CA TYR A 304 -16.36 -25.75 0.40
C TYR A 304 -15.40 -24.57 0.45
N ASP A 305 -15.20 -23.98 1.65
CA ASP A 305 -14.24 -22.92 1.88
C ASP A 305 -13.26 -23.39 2.94
N GLN A 306 -11.98 -23.32 2.63
CA GLN A 306 -10.88 -23.56 3.56
C GLN A 306 -10.03 -22.30 3.66
N ARG A 307 -9.68 -21.91 4.88
CA ARG A 307 -8.77 -20.81 5.15
C ARG A 307 -7.77 -21.23 6.20
N ILE A 308 -6.48 -21.21 5.85
CA ILE A 308 -5.37 -21.46 6.77
C ILE A 308 -4.61 -20.15 6.95
N THR A 309 -4.42 -19.75 8.19
CA THR A 309 -3.68 -18.54 8.56
C THR A 309 -2.46 -18.96 9.37
N THR A 310 -1.27 -18.61 8.88
CA THR A 310 0.02 -18.88 9.52
C THR A 310 0.66 -17.56 9.90
N PRO A 311 0.73 -17.21 11.20
CA PRO A 311 1.39 -15.98 11.66
C PRO A 311 2.91 -16.04 11.47
N TYR A 312 3.55 -14.87 11.29
CA TYR A 312 5.01 -14.72 11.31
C TYR A 312 5.58 -14.62 12.71
N ILE A 313 4.77 -14.14 13.65
CA ILE A 313 5.23 -13.90 15.04
C ILE A 313 4.94 -15.13 15.89
N SER A 314 5.91 -15.56 16.69
CA SER A 314 5.86 -16.76 17.51
C SER A 314 4.78 -16.76 18.61
N ASN A 315 4.22 -15.59 18.94
CA ASN A 315 3.17 -15.46 19.97
C ASN A 315 1.75 -15.80 19.47
N SER A 316 1.62 -16.16 18.18
CA SER A 316 0.34 -16.52 17.57
C SER A 316 0.43 -17.91 16.96
N TYR A 317 -0.66 -18.67 17.05
CA TYR A 317 -0.73 -20.03 16.51
C TYR A 317 -1.37 -20.07 15.13
N PRO A 318 -0.97 -21.01 14.26
CA PRO A 318 -1.69 -21.28 13.01
C PRO A 318 -3.15 -21.63 13.29
N ASN A 319 -4.03 -21.10 12.45
CA ASN A 319 -5.47 -21.34 12.54
C ASN A 319 -5.99 -21.85 11.19
N ALA A 320 -6.84 -22.87 11.22
CA ALA A 320 -7.49 -23.41 10.04
C ALA A 320 -9.02 -23.40 10.23
N ASN A 321 -9.70 -22.74 9.32
CA ASN A 321 -11.16 -22.68 9.28
C ASN A 321 -11.66 -23.44 8.03
N TYR A 322 -12.66 -24.27 8.24
CA TYR A 322 -13.34 -25.02 7.19
C TYR A 322 -14.82 -24.70 7.25
N ASN A 323 -15.41 -24.39 6.10
CA ASN A 323 -16.83 -24.13 5.97
C ASN A 323 -17.36 -24.95 4.80
N VAL A 324 -18.28 -25.84 5.07
CA VAL A 324 -18.92 -26.72 4.07
C VAL A 324 -20.42 -26.55 4.17
N GLY A 325 -21.08 -26.39 3.08
CA GLY A 325 -22.53 -26.24 3.11
C GLY A 325 -23.19 -26.37 1.74
N PHE A 326 -24.50 -26.30 1.80
CA PHE A 326 -25.33 -26.16 0.61
C PHE A 326 -26.29 -24.97 0.78
N SER A 327 -26.61 -24.33 -0.30
CA SER A 327 -27.62 -23.27 -0.33
C SER A 327 -28.56 -23.49 -1.53
N MET A 328 -29.81 -23.08 -1.35
CA MET A 328 -30.82 -23.08 -2.39
C MET A 328 -31.26 -21.65 -2.62
N THR A 329 -31.17 -21.21 -3.86
CA THR A 329 -31.63 -19.87 -4.25
C THR A 329 -32.84 -20.02 -5.16
N PHE A 330 -33.92 -19.36 -4.76
CA PHE A 330 -35.15 -19.29 -5.54
C PHE A 330 -35.41 -17.84 -5.96
N THR A 331 -35.57 -17.62 -7.27
CA THR A 331 -35.87 -16.29 -7.83
C THR A 331 -37.35 -16.24 -8.21
N LEU A 332 -38.10 -15.32 -7.63
CA LEU A 332 -39.53 -15.12 -7.86
C LEU A 332 -39.84 -14.47 -9.21
#